data_39704b9638ae470fa0963fab7646dbe7
#
_entry.id   39704b9638ae470fa0963fab7646dbe7
#
_cell.length_a   1.000
_cell.length_b   1.000
_cell.length_c   1.000
_cell.angle_alpha   90.00
_cell.angle_beta   90.00
_cell.angle_gamma   90.00
#
_symmetry.space_group_name_H-M   'P 1'
#
loop_
_entity.id
_entity.type
_entity.pdbx_description
1 polymer ?
#
loop_
_entity_poly.entity_id
_entity_poly.type
_entity_poly.pdbx_seq_one_letter_code
_entity_poly.pdbx_strand_id
1 'polypeptide(L)'
;EPEAPAAPEAPVATEAPVEEPVEEVVLNPYLGSNKLDGNGIPQTFFDDVHVRRAFAYCFDWDVMIDEVYMGEAIQSKVLSLPGMPGYDPDAPFYFNDLEKCAEEFKLADVDKDGVPAGEDPDDVWEMGFRVQMLYNTGNTTRQIMAEVLQANLAEVNEKFSVEILGLPWPSYLAAQRAKKIPIMTGGWLEDIHDAHNWYQPYTTGTYGARQNMPDDLKTQFKALLDQGVSLVDPAARHEVYKQFNQLYYDTVPGIPLVLATSHGYEQSWVEGRIMNPIFSGIYYRTVYKTDAAKDPTSFTDATIGDLDTLDPALSYDTSSGEVIQNIYETLVFYDGEATDKFVPQLAESWTTSDDGIVWTFNIRQGVKFHEGGDLTPTDVAYSYWRGLLQGGYSSPQWLLAEPFFGVGVDDITLLVD
;
A
#
# COMPACT_ATOMS: atom_id res chain seq x y z
N GLU A 1 -16.62 -27.17 -81.70
CA GLU A 1 -15.46 -26.30 -81.39
C GLU A 1 -14.65 -26.98 -80.32
N PRO A 2 -13.34 -27.11 -80.43
CA PRO A 2 -12.52 -27.78 -79.43
C PRO A 2 -12.12 -26.80 -78.29
N GLU A 3 -12.17 -27.30 -77.06
CA GLU A 3 -11.72 -26.60 -75.81
C GLU A 3 -10.23 -26.21 -75.94
N ALA A 4 -9.95 -24.97 -75.45
CA ALA A 4 -8.59 -24.46 -75.38
C ALA A 4 -7.85 -25.08 -74.13
N PRO A 5 -6.52 -25.33 -74.29
CA PRO A 5 -5.76 -25.89 -73.18
C PRO A 5 -5.57 -24.93 -72.03
N ALA A 6 -5.71 -25.50 -70.75
CA ALA A 6 -5.51 -24.76 -69.50
C ALA A 6 -4.08 -24.16 -69.35
N ALA A 7 -4.01 -22.96 -68.90
CA ALA A 7 -2.74 -22.29 -68.61
C ALA A 7 -1.99 -22.95 -67.43
N PRO A 8 -0.66 -22.94 -67.42
CA PRO A 8 0.12 -23.53 -66.31
C PRO A 8 -0.03 -22.73 -65.02
N GLU A 9 -0.21 -23.44 -63.93
CA GLU A 9 -0.25 -22.87 -62.59
C GLU A 9 1.09 -22.18 -62.21
N ALA A 10 0.96 -20.96 -61.65
CA ALA A 10 2.10 -20.22 -61.15
C ALA A 10 2.72 -20.90 -59.93
N PRO A 11 4.04 -20.82 -59.74
CA PRO A 11 4.66 -21.45 -58.56
C PRO A 11 4.17 -20.82 -57.27
N VAL A 12 3.76 -21.66 -56.29
CA VAL A 12 3.39 -21.28 -54.94
C VAL A 12 4.63 -20.67 -54.28
N ALA A 13 4.56 -19.37 -53.95
CA ALA A 13 5.59 -18.72 -53.17
C ALA A 13 5.64 -19.36 -51.77
N THR A 14 6.78 -19.93 -51.44
CA THR A 14 7.07 -20.38 -50.04
C THR A 14 7.19 -19.13 -49.21
N GLU A 15 6.23 -18.92 -48.30
CA GLU A 15 6.35 -17.88 -47.28
C GLU A 15 7.61 -18.14 -46.44
N ALA A 16 8.43 -17.10 -46.30
CA ALA A 16 9.56 -17.13 -45.40
C ALA A 16 9.07 -17.29 -43.94
N PRO A 17 9.80 -17.97 -43.06
CA PRO A 17 9.44 -18.06 -41.64
C PRO A 17 9.27 -16.66 -41.09
N VAL A 18 8.10 -16.37 -40.54
CA VAL A 18 7.87 -15.18 -39.75
C VAL A 18 8.69 -15.37 -38.45
N GLU A 19 9.79 -14.63 -38.33
CA GLU A 19 10.48 -14.52 -37.04
C GLU A 19 9.50 -13.92 -36.06
N GLU A 20 9.14 -14.66 -35.01
CA GLU A 20 8.38 -14.13 -33.88
C GLU A 20 9.16 -12.94 -33.32
N PRO A 21 8.49 -11.80 -33.02
CA PRO A 21 9.15 -10.66 -32.41
C PRO A 21 9.80 -11.11 -31.09
N VAL A 22 11.11 -10.99 -31.01
CA VAL A 22 11.82 -11.16 -29.74
C VAL A 22 11.28 -10.09 -28.81
N GLU A 23 10.50 -10.47 -27.80
CA GLU A 23 10.09 -9.55 -26.75
C GLU A 23 11.37 -8.99 -26.12
N GLU A 24 11.56 -7.69 -26.27
CA GLU A 24 12.66 -6.98 -25.63
C GLU A 24 12.42 -7.04 -24.12
N VAL A 25 13.19 -7.83 -23.39
CA VAL A 25 13.09 -7.96 -21.94
C VAL A 25 13.40 -6.60 -21.32
N VAL A 26 12.38 -5.87 -20.92
CA VAL A 26 12.53 -4.58 -20.23
C VAL A 26 13.09 -4.87 -18.84
N LEU A 27 14.37 -4.65 -18.66
CA LEU A 27 15.05 -4.83 -17.36
C LEU A 27 14.49 -3.83 -16.32
N ASN A 28 14.32 -4.30 -15.11
CA ASN A 28 13.96 -3.44 -14.00
C ASN A 28 15.21 -2.67 -13.52
N PRO A 29 15.24 -1.33 -13.60
CA PRO A 29 16.43 -0.54 -13.29
C PRO A 29 16.84 -0.60 -11.82
N TYR A 30 15.95 -1.03 -10.93
CA TYR A 30 16.20 -1.09 -9.47
C TYR A 30 16.77 -2.44 -9.01
N LEU A 31 16.93 -3.42 -9.90
CA LEU A 31 17.45 -4.75 -9.60
C LEU A 31 18.94 -4.89 -9.94
N GLY A 32 19.64 -3.82 -10.25
CA GLY A 32 21.04 -3.85 -10.68
C GLY A 32 21.20 -4.61 -12.00
N SER A 33 22.07 -5.66 -12.02
CA SER A 33 22.27 -6.51 -13.21
C SER A 33 21.06 -7.37 -13.59
N ASN A 34 20.02 -7.42 -12.77
CA ASN A 34 18.86 -8.32 -12.86
C ASN A 34 19.24 -9.83 -12.80
N LYS A 35 20.37 -10.14 -12.18
CA LYS A 35 20.89 -11.50 -11.98
C LYS A 35 21.53 -11.62 -10.60
N LEU A 36 21.66 -12.85 -10.10
CA LEU A 36 22.42 -13.16 -8.91
C LEU A 36 23.91 -13.30 -9.28
N ASP A 37 24.62 -12.18 -9.36
CA ASP A 37 26.03 -12.09 -9.80
C ASP A 37 26.86 -11.12 -8.94
N GLY A 38 26.37 -10.81 -7.74
CA GLY A 38 26.98 -9.83 -6.84
C GLY A 38 26.72 -8.37 -7.22
N ASN A 39 26.20 -8.09 -8.43
CA ASN A 39 25.91 -6.74 -8.93
C ASN A 39 24.42 -6.46 -9.09
N GLY A 40 23.57 -7.42 -8.76
CA GLY A 40 22.13 -7.29 -8.82
C GLY A 40 21.42 -8.43 -8.14
N ILE A 41 20.10 -8.48 -8.33
CA ILE A 41 19.22 -9.57 -7.92
C ILE A 41 18.30 -9.98 -9.08
N PRO A 42 17.94 -11.26 -9.20
CA PRO A 42 16.89 -11.67 -10.11
C PRO A 42 15.53 -11.16 -9.65
N GLN A 43 14.56 -11.09 -10.54
CA GLN A 43 13.20 -10.66 -10.24
C GLN A 43 12.52 -11.58 -9.20
N THR A 44 12.97 -12.82 -9.11
CA THR A 44 12.49 -13.87 -8.20
C THR A 44 13.22 -13.91 -6.85
N PHE A 45 14.12 -12.98 -6.57
CA PHE A 45 14.97 -12.98 -5.37
C PHE A 45 14.19 -13.13 -4.06
N PHE A 46 13.08 -12.43 -3.95
CA PHE A 46 12.21 -12.46 -2.77
C PHE A 46 11.12 -13.55 -2.84
N ASP A 47 11.13 -14.45 -3.83
CA ASP A 47 10.22 -15.61 -3.83
C ASP A 47 10.60 -16.58 -2.73
N ASP A 48 11.89 -16.72 -2.43
CA ASP A 48 12.38 -17.54 -1.35
C ASP A 48 12.01 -16.96 0.03
N VAL A 49 11.39 -17.76 0.89
CA VAL A 49 10.94 -17.32 2.22
C VAL A 49 12.12 -17.07 3.18
N HIS A 50 13.22 -17.80 3.02
CA HIS A 50 14.41 -17.65 3.84
C HIS A 50 15.08 -16.29 3.58
N VAL A 51 15.09 -15.82 2.33
CA VAL A 51 15.53 -14.44 2.00
C VAL A 51 14.66 -13.42 2.75
N ARG A 52 13.34 -13.55 2.71
CA ARG A 52 12.45 -12.61 3.39
C ARG A 52 12.61 -12.64 4.92
N ARG A 53 12.77 -13.83 5.51
CA ARG A 53 13.07 -14.00 6.94
C ARG A 53 14.42 -13.41 7.33
N ALA A 54 15.45 -13.61 6.50
CA ALA A 54 16.74 -13.00 6.71
C ALA A 54 16.67 -11.48 6.80
N PHE A 55 15.98 -10.84 5.84
CA PHE A 55 15.74 -9.39 5.89
C PHE A 55 14.97 -8.96 7.14
N ALA A 56 14.02 -9.77 7.61
CA ALA A 56 13.31 -9.51 8.86
C ALA A 56 14.22 -9.58 10.07
N TYR A 57 15.07 -10.60 10.21
CA TYR A 57 16.03 -10.70 11.32
C TYR A 57 17.15 -9.66 11.26
N CYS A 58 17.49 -9.16 10.07
CA CYS A 58 18.47 -8.11 9.90
C CYS A 58 17.96 -6.70 10.22
N PHE A 59 16.66 -6.48 10.39
CA PHE A 59 16.11 -5.17 10.74
C PHE A 59 16.20 -4.94 12.25
N ASP A 60 16.59 -3.72 12.66
CA ASP A 60 16.72 -3.32 14.06
C ASP A 60 15.59 -2.38 14.48
N TRP A 61 14.61 -2.92 15.23
CA TRP A 61 13.48 -2.16 15.75
C TRP A 61 13.87 -1.25 16.92
N ASP A 62 14.83 -1.67 17.74
CA ASP A 62 15.23 -0.92 18.93
C ASP A 62 15.86 0.41 18.51
N VAL A 63 16.73 0.39 17.49
CA VAL A 63 17.29 1.62 16.90
C VAL A 63 16.17 2.52 16.37
N MET A 64 15.16 1.97 15.72
CA MET A 64 14.03 2.79 15.25
C MET A 64 13.22 3.37 16.39
N ILE A 65 12.88 2.58 17.40
CA ILE A 65 12.06 3.02 18.53
C ILE A 65 12.81 4.04 19.38
N ASP A 66 14.05 3.74 19.77
CA ASP A 66 14.78 4.54 20.75
C ASP A 66 15.42 5.78 20.14
N GLU A 67 16.06 5.64 18.96
CA GLU A 67 16.86 6.72 18.37
C GLU A 67 16.04 7.60 17.39
N VAL A 68 15.11 7.00 16.64
CA VAL A 68 14.34 7.75 15.63
C VAL A 68 13.04 8.29 16.21
N TYR A 69 12.31 7.46 16.95
CA TYR A 69 11.05 7.84 17.59
C TYR A 69 11.20 8.24 19.05
N MET A 70 12.43 8.27 19.62
CA MET A 70 12.74 8.72 21.00
C MET A 70 11.88 8.00 22.08
N GLY A 71 11.58 6.73 21.86
CA GLY A 71 10.71 5.94 22.72
C GLY A 71 9.21 6.13 22.48
N GLU A 72 8.81 6.96 21.52
CA GLU A 72 7.40 7.28 21.20
C GLU A 72 6.84 6.35 20.10
N ALA A 73 7.27 5.10 20.10
CA ALA A 73 6.78 4.06 19.22
C ALA A 73 6.82 2.70 19.93
N ILE A 74 6.02 1.74 19.43
CA ILE A 74 6.11 0.34 19.82
C ILE A 74 6.36 -0.51 18.56
N GLN A 75 7.01 -1.66 18.72
CA GLN A 75 7.13 -2.61 17.62
C GLN A 75 5.75 -3.13 17.21
N SER A 76 5.45 -3.06 15.94
CA SER A 76 4.26 -3.70 15.37
C SER A 76 4.54 -5.19 15.17
N LYS A 77 3.92 -6.04 15.98
CA LYS A 77 4.04 -7.50 15.86
C LYS A 77 3.03 -8.10 14.88
N VAL A 78 1.90 -7.43 14.74
CA VAL A 78 0.78 -7.79 13.87
C VAL A 78 0.30 -6.55 13.12
N LEU A 79 -0.53 -6.74 12.09
CA LEU A 79 -0.98 -5.61 11.27
C LEU A 79 -2.06 -4.76 11.95
N SER A 80 -2.94 -5.36 12.78
CA SER A 80 -4.01 -4.63 13.47
C SER A 80 -3.51 -3.78 14.64
N LEU A 81 -4.28 -2.76 14.98
CA LEU A 81 -3.98 -1.85 16.09
C LEU A 81 -4.44 -2.42 17.44
N PRO A 82 -3.84 -1.96 18.57
CA PRO A 82 -4.32 -2.27 19.90
C PRO A 82 -5.84 -2.02 20.06
N GLY A 83 -6.55 -3.03 20.57
CA GLY A 83 -8.01 -2.96 20.75
C GLY A 83 -8.84 -3.50 19.60
N MET A 84 -8.26 -3.71 18.43
CA MET A 84 -8.94 -4.31 17.28
C MET A 84 -8.91 -5.85 17.32
N PRO A 85 -9.88 -6.53 16.65
CA PRO A 85 -9.78 -7.96 16.40
C PRO A 85 -8.44 -8.31 15.72
N GLY A 86 -7.82 -9.40 16.17
CA GLY A 86 -6.53 -9.85 15.66
C GLY A 86 -5.31 -9.23 16.33
N TYR A 87 -5.45 -8.11 17.07
CA TYR A 87 -4.33 -7.62 17.88
C TYR A 87 -3.98 -8.63 18.97
N ASP A 88 -2.77 -9.13 18.93
CA ASP A 88 -2.23 -10.09 19.89
C ASP A 88 -0.80 -9.66 20.27
N PRO A 89 -0.58 -9.16 21.48
CA PRO A 89 0.75 -8.75 21.93
C PRO A 89 1.70 -9.94 22.09
N ASP A 90 1.18 -11.15 22.18
CA ASP A 90 1.94 -12.39 22.30
C ASP A 90 2.11 -13.13 20.96
N ALA A 91 1.67 -12.55 19.86
CA ALA A 91 1.85 -13.12 18.53
C ALA A 91 3.35 -13.31 18.21
N PRO A 92 3.71 -14.34 17.43
CA PRO A 92 5.09 -14.51 16.97
C PRO A 92 5.52 -13.29 16.14
N PHE A 93 6.77 -12.86 16.34
CA PHE A 93 7.32 -11.69 15.68
C PHE A 93 8.81 -11.83 15.40
N TYR A 94 9.33 -11.05 14.47
CA TYR A 94 10.75 -10.95 14.19
C TYR A 94 11.39 -9.88 15.09
N PHE A 95 12.67 -10.08 15.41
CA PHE A 95 13.48 -9.15 16.18
C PHE A 95 14.90 -9.14 15.60
N ASN A 96 15.70 -8.14 15.92
CA ASN A 96 17.06 -8.07 15.41
C ASN A 96 17.90 -9.22 15.95
N ASP A 97 18.42 -10.03 15.02
CA ASP A 97 19.29 -11.17 15.32
C ASP A 97 20.15 -11.48 14.07
N LEU A 98 21.37 -10.94 14.06
CA LEU A 98 22.25 -11.06 12.90
C LEU A 98 22.75 -12.50 12.69
N GLU A 99 22.77 -13.33 13.73
CA GLU A 99 23.13 -14.75 13.59
C GLU A 99 22.01 -15.49 12.84
N LYS A 100 20.74 -15.25 13.23
CA LYS A 100 19.59 -15.82 12.50
C LYS A 100 19.45 -15.24 11.09
N CYS A 101 19.75 -13.97 10.90
CA CYS A 101 19.80 -13.38 9.56
C CYS A 101 20.79 -14.16 8.67
N ALA A 102 21.99 -14.44 9.16
CA ALA A 102 22.98 -15.23 8.44
C ALA A 102 22.54 -16.68 8.21
N GLU A 103 21.90 -17.32 9.22
CA GLU A 103 21.36 -18.67 9.10
C GLU A 103 20.29 -18.77 8.02
N GLU A 104 19.35 -17.83 7.99
CA GLU A 104 18.28 -17.79 7.00
C GLU A 104 18.83 -17.56 5.58
N PHE A 105 19.81 -16.67 5.39
CA PHE A 105 20.46 -16.52 4.08
C PHE A 105 21.18 -17.80 3.62
N LYS A 106 21.74 -18.58 4.52
CA LYS A 106 22.38 -19.86 4.19
C LYS A 106 21.38 -20.98 3.87
N LEU A 107 20.14 -20.85 4.35
CA LEU A 107 19.04 -21.78 4.05
C LEU A 107 18.32 -21.45 2.75
N ALA A 108 18.50 -20.24 2.20
CA ALA A 108 17.88 -19.81 0.97
C ALA A 108 18.33 -20.66 -0.24
N ASP A 109 17.49 -20.73 -1.26
CA ASP A 109 17.72 -21.40 -2.55
C ASP A 109 17.17 -20.44 -3.64
N VAL A 110 17.96 -19.40 -3.94
CA VAL A 110 17.56 -18.30 -4.83
C VAL A 110 17.59 -18.71 -6.30
N ASP A 111 18.53 -19.57 -6.68
CA ASP A 111 18.66 -20.07 -8.03
C ASP A 111 17.76 -21.28 -8.32
N LYS A 112 17.13 -21.85 -7.26
CA LYS A 112 16.13 -22.94 -7.30
C LYS A 112 16.68 -24.26 -7.84
N ASP A 113 17.95 -24.55 -7.53
CA ASP A 113 18.58 -25.82 -7.91
C ASP A 113 18.37 -26.94 -6.85
N GLY A 114 17.86 -26.58 -5.67
CA GLY A 114 17.57 -27.46 -4.55
C GLY A 114 18.72 -27.63 -3.56
N VAL A 115 19.79 -26.84 -3.69
CA VAL A 115 20.94 -26.80 -2.77
C VAL A 115 20.86 -25.51 -1.95
N PRO A 116 20.89 -25.57 -0.61
CA PRO A 116 20.90 -24.35 0.20
C PRO A 116 22.14 -23.48 -0.05
N ALA A 117 21.97 -22.16 -0.10
CA ALA A 117 23.02 -21.19 -0.41
C ALA A 117 24.28 -21.29 0.49
N GLY A 118 24.16 -21.85 1.70
CA GLY A 118 25.31 -22.11 2.57
C GLY A 118 26.20 -23.28 2.12
N GLU A 119 25.71 -24.11 1.18
CA GLU A 119 26.41 -25.26 0.61
C GLU A 119 26.67 -25.05 -0.89
N ASP A 120 26.12 -23.97 -1.50
CA ASP A 120 26.21 -23.64 -2.91
C ASP A 120 27.08 -22.38 -3.15
N PRO A 121 28.22 -22.50 -3.87
CA PRO A 121 29.09 -21.37 -4.18
C PRO A 121 28.48 -20.39 -5.21
N ASP A 122 27.47 -20.80 -5.96
CA ASP A 122 26.84 -20.00 -7.01
C ASP A 122 25.55 -19.32 -6.57
N ASP A 123 25.13 -19.53 -5.30
CA ASP A 123 23.93 -18.89 -4.72
C ASP A 123 24.28 -17.71 -3.78
N VAL A 124 23.27 -17.08 -3.20
CA VAL A 124 23.24 -15.76 -2.54
C VAL A 124 24.32 -15.58 -1.46
N TRP A 125 24.64 -16.62 -0.68
CA TRP A 125 25.61 -16.52 0.41
C TRP A 125 27.04 -16.26 -0.09
N GLU A 126 27.47 -16.96 -1.15
CA GLU A 126 28.81 -16.82 -1.72
C GLU A 126 28.88 -15.79 -2.85
N MET A 127 27.83 -15.67 -3.66
CA MET A 127 27.77 -14.68 -4.73
C MET A 127 27.56 -13.25 -4.20
N GLY A 128 26.78 -13.11 -3.12
CA GLY A 128 26.32 -11.81 -2.65
C GLY A 128 25.26 -11.19 -3.55
N PHE A 129 24.82 -10.00 -3.21
CA PHE A 129 23.81 -9.26 -3.99
C PHE A 129 24.02 -7.76 -3.89
N ARG A 130 23.40 -7.05 -4.86
CA ARG A 130 23.22 -5.62 -4.84
C ARG A 130 21.75 -5.30 -5.15
N VAL A 131 21.07 -4.62 -4.22
CA VAL A 131 19.66 -4.28 -4.33
C VAL A 131 19.44 -2.81 -3.97
N GLN A 132 18.47 -2.16 -4.61
CA GLN A 132 18.07 -0.80 -4.24
C GLN A 132 16.88 -0.83 -3.28
N MET A 133 17.00 -0.08 -2.20
CA MET A 133 15.90 0.22 -1.29
C MET A 133 15.46 1.66 -1.51
N LEU A 134 14.19 1.84 -1.88
CA LEU A 134 13.67 3.14 -2.27
C LEU A 134 12.87 3.78 -1.14
N TYR A 135 12.98 5.12 -1.04
CA TYR A 135 12.17 5.94 -0.16
C TYR A 135 11.75 7.25 -0.86
N ASN A 136 10.73 7.92 -0.35
CA ASN A 136 10.34 9.22 -0.85
C ASN A 136 11.24 10.34 -0.26
N THR A 137 11.81 11.18 -1.11
CA THR A 137 12.70 12.27 -0.71
C THR A 137 12.03 13.20 0.31
N GLY A 138 12.82 13.66 1.30
CA GLY A 138 12.33 14.46 2.42
C GLY A 138 11.84 13.64 3.61
N ASN A 139 11.57 12.34 3.45
CA ASN A 139 11.19 11.45 4.54
C ASN A 139 12.43 10.82 5.21
N THR A 140 13.00 11.53 6.19
CA THR A 140 14.20 11.10 6.90
C THR A 140 14.00 9.78 7.67
N THR A 141 12.81 9.54 8.21
CA THR A 141 12.50 8.30 8.92
C THR A 141 12.63 7.08 8.00
N ARG A 142 12.06 7.15 6.79
CA ARG A 142 12.20 6.08 5.80
C ARG A 142 13.62 5.91 5.29
N GLN A 143 14.36 7.01 5.19
CA GLN A 143 15.78 6.95 4.86
C GLN A 143 16.56 6.19 5.93
N ILE A 144 16.36 6.51 7.22
CA ILE A 144 17.04 5.83 8.33
C ILE A 144 16.67 4.34 8.39
N MET A 145 15.40 3.98 8.13
CA MET A 145 15.00 2.55 8.01
C MET A 145 15.86 1.80 6.98
N ALA A 146 16.13 2.44 5.84
CA ALA A 146 16.99 1.85 4.81
C ALA A 146 18.47 1.78 5.25
N GLU A 147 18.97 2.80 5.95
CA GLU A 147 20.35 2.85 6.48
C GLU A 147 20.58 1.77 7.55
N VAL A 148 19.62 1.54 8.43
CA VAL A 148 19.68 0.46 9.45
C VAL A 148 19.79 -0.90 8.76
N LEU A 149 18.93 -1.19 7.80
CA LEU A 149 18.96 -2.46 7.07
C LEU A 149 20.25 -2.62 6.25
N GLN A 150 20.71 -1.55 5.59
CA GLN A 150 21.98 -1.54 4.85
C GLN A 150 23.15 -1.89 5.75
N ALA A 151 23.26 -1.27 6.92
CA ALA A 151 24.37 -1.50 7.86
C ALA A 151 24.38 -2.93 8.36
N ASN A 152 23.25 -3.45 8.80
CA ASN A 152 23.14 -4.80 9.37
C ASN A 152 23.39 -5.90 8.34
N LEU A 153 22.88 -5.74 7.11
CA LEU A 153 23.17 -6.70 6.03
C LEU A 153 24.65 -6.73 5.65
N ALA A 154 25.30 -5.57 5.60
CA ALA A 154 26.76 -5.51 5.34
C ALA A 154 27.60 -6.11 6.48
N GLU A 155 27.10 -6.05 7.73
CA GLU A 155 27.75 -6.71 8.88
C GLU A 155 27.62 -8.24 8.78
N VAL A 156 26.48 -8.75 8.34
CA VAL A 156 26.25 -10.19 8.16
C VAL A 156 27.13 -10.77 7.06
N ASN A 157 27.25 -10.07 5.93
CA ASN A 157 28.13 -10.49 4.83
C ASN A 157 28.55 -9.26 4.02
N GLU A 158 29.88 -9.02 3.88
CA GLU A 158 30.44 -7.88 3.15
C GLU A 158 30.03 -7.82 1.64
N LYS A 159 29.54 -8.94 1.10
CA LYS A 159 29.03 -9.05 -0.27
C LYS A 159 27.57 -8.60 -0.40
N PHE A 160 26.87 -8.31 0.71
CA PHE A 160 25.48 -7.86 0.70
C PHE A 160 25.42 -6.35 0.64
N SER A 161 24.94 -5.82 -0.47
CA SER A 161 24.91 -4.39 -0.74
C SER A 161 23.48 -3.89 -0.94
N VAL A 162 23.05 -2.98 -0.09
CA VAL A 162 21.82 -2.23 -0.25
C VAL A 162 22.15 -0.79 -0.66
N GLU A 163 21.63 -0.35 -1.80
CA GLU A 163 21.74 1.05 -2.24
C GLU A 163 20.48 1.81 -1.88
N ILE A 164 20.62 2.94 -1.24
CA ILE A 164 19.50 3.76 -0.79
C ILE A 164 19.22 4.83 -1.84
N LEU A 165 18.00 4.84 -2.39
CA LEU A 165 17.60 5.75 -3.45
C LEU A 165 16.35 6.55 -3.06
N GLY A 166 16.50 7.88 -2.95
CA GLY A 166 15.37 8.80 -2.74
C GLY A 166 14.73 9.21 -4.07
N LEU A 167 13.41 9.09 -4.15
CA LEU A 167 12.61 9.58 -5.29
C LEU A 167 11.58 10.61 -4.81
N PRO A 168 11.25 11.63 -5.64
CA PRO A 168 10.06 12.45 -5.39
C PRO A 168 8.81 11.60 -5.22
N TRP A 169 7.88 12.01 -4.36
CA TRP A 169 6.71 11.19 -4.01
C TRP A 169 5.90 10.67 -5.22
N PRO A 170 5.55 11.49 -6.24
CA PRO A 170 4.83 10.97 -7.40
C PRO A 170 5.62 9.91 -8.18
N SER A 171 6.94 10.07 -8.30
CA SER A 171 7.82 9.09 -8.97
C SER A 171 7.92 7.79 -8.17
N TYR A 172 7.98 7.90 -6.83
CA TYR A 172 7.97 6.76 -5.92
C TYR A 172 6.66 5.96 -6.06
N LEU A 173 5.51 6.64 -6.04
CA LEU A 173 4.20 6.00 -6.27
C LEU A 173 4.09 5.34 -7.64
N ALA A 174 4.56 6.00 -8.70
CA ALA A 174 4.55 5.44 -10.04
C ALA A 174 5.40 4.15 -10.13
N ALA A 175 6.59 4.13 -9.51
CA ALA A 175 7.44 2.95 -9.47
C ALA A 175 6.81 1.82 -8.63
N GLN A 176 6.12 2.14 -7.54
CA GLN A 176 5.34 1.19 -6.72
C GLN A 176 4.21 0.54 -7.53
N ARG A 177 3.36 1.37 -8.15
CA ARG A 177 2.23 0.90 -8.97
C ARG A 177 2.68 0.03 -10.13
N ALA A 178 3.86 0.33 -10.68
CA ALA A 178 4.49 -0.47 -11.74
C ALA A 178 5.19 -1.74 -11.23
N LYS A 179 5.13 -2.08 -9.94
CA LYS A 179 5.78 -3.24 -9.29
C LYS A 179 7.30 -3.31 -9.53
N LYS A 180 7.95 -2.15 -9.60
CA LYS A 180 9.39 -2.07 -9.91
C LYS A 180 10.28 -1.96 -8.68
N ILE A 181 9.73 -1.57 -7.52
CA ILE A 181 10.50 -1.36 -6.29
C ILE A 181 10.77 -2.71 -5.63
N PRO A 182 12.05 -3.13 -5.51
CA PRO A 182 12.37 -4.41 -4.87
C PRO A 182 12.14 -4.41 -3.36
N ILE A 183 12.51 -3.31 -2.69
CA ILE A 183 12.27 -3.11 -1.26
C ILE A 183 11.71 -1.71 -1.07
N MET A 184 10.54 -1.62 -0.49
CA MET A 184 9.88 -0.35 -0.21
C MET A 184 9.58 -0.19 1.28
N THR A 185 9.63 1.05 1.76
CA THR A 185 9.05 1.44 3.03
C THR A 185 7.71 2.09 2.81
N GLY A 186 6.70 1.69 3.55
CA GLY A 186 5.35 2.23 3.47
C GLY A 186 4.80 2.56 4.86
N GLY A 187 3.75 3.34 4.91
CA GLY A 187 2.94 3.57 6.09
C GLY A 187 1.48 3.44 5.71
N TRP A 188 0.62 3.17 6.67
CA TRP A 188 -0.81 3.10 6.51
C TRP A 188 -1.49 4.02 7.52
N LEU A 189 -2.43 4.80 7.05
CA LEU A 189 -3.47 5.41 7.86
C LEU A 189 -4.77 4.72 7.49
N GLU A 190 -5.59 4.43 8.49
CA GLU A 190 -6.85 3.74 8.24
C GLU A 190 -7.85 4.62 7.47
N ASP A 191 -8.54 3.99 6.52
CA ASP A 191 -9.67 4.62 5.82
C ASP A 191 -10.96 4.48 6.63
N ILE A 192 -11.09 3.36 7.35
CA ILE A 192 -12.16 3.04 8.29
C ILE A 192 -11.56 2.37 9.52
N HIS A 193 -12.16 2.60 10.69
CA HIS A 193 -11.69 2.02 11.95
C HIS A 193 -12.12 0.56 12.09
N ASP A 194 -11.51 -0.32 11.31
CA ASP A 194 -11.76 -1.76 11.33
C ASP A 194 -10.48 -2.55 11.05
N ALA A 195 -10.32 -3.71 11.68
CA ALA A 195 -9.17 -4.59 11.48
C ALA A 195 -8.97 -4.99 10.02
N HIS A 196 -10.06 -5.18 9.24
CA HIS A 196 -9.97 -5.48 7.82
C HIS A 196 -9.15 -4.44 7.04
N ASN A 197 -9.31 -3.17 7.38
CA ASN A 197 -8.57 -2.07 6.74
C ASN A 197 -7.07 -2.04 7.11
N TRP A 198 -6.63 -2.89 8.02
CA TRP A 198 -5.22 -3.10 8.36
C TRP A 198 -4.65 -4.39 7.76
N TYR A 199 -5.48 -5.41 7.56
CA TYR A 199 -5.03 -6.70 7.01
C TYR A 199 -5.07 -6.74 5.49
N GLN A 200 -6.16 -6.27 4.89
CA GLN A 200 -6.40 -6.32 3.46
C GLN A 200 -5.36 -5.51 2.64
N PRO A 201 -4.99 -4.26 2.99
CA PRO A 201 -4.07 -3.47 2.18
C PRO A 201 -2.70 -4.11 1.97
N TYR A 202 -2.21 -4.85 2.95
CA TYR A 202 -0.87 -5.44 2.89
C TYR A 202 -0.81 -6.79 2.16
N THR A 203 -1.94 -7.40 1.83
CA THR A 203 -1.96 -8.74 1.24
C THR A 203 -2.72 -8.82 -0.07
N THR A 204 -3.96 -8.39 -0.11
CA THR A 204 -4.81 -8.43 -1.32
C THR A 204 -5.24 -7.05 -1.80
N GLY A 205 -5.03 -6.02 -0.98
CA GLY A 205 -5.39 -4.64 -1.29
C GLY A 205 -4.21 -3.83 -1.87
N THR A 206 -4.15 -2.56 -1.51
CA THR A 206 -3.28 -1.53 -2.11
C THR A 206 -1.81 -1.94 -2.21
N TYR A 207 -1.19 -2.41 -1.11
CA TYR A 207 0.21 -2.83 -1.15
C TYR A 207 0.38 -4.23 -1.72
N GLY A 208 -0.56 -5.15 -1.43
CA GLY A 208 -0.57 -6.48 -2.03
C GLY A 208 -0.64 -6.44 -3.56
N ALA A 209 -1.44 -5.52 -4.11
CA ALA A 209 -1.54 -5.29 -5.55
C ALA A 209 -0.25 -4.72 -6.18
N ARG A 210 0.59 -4.06 -5.38
CA ARG A 210 1.88 -3.48 -5.81
C ARG A 210 3.07 -4.41 -5.59
N GLN A 211 2.83 -5.61 -5.08
CA GLN A 211 3.82 -6.67 -4.86
C GLN A 211 3.64 -7.80 -5.87
N ASN A 212 4.68 -8.61 -6.05
CA ASN A 212 4.62 -9.84 -6.84
C ASN A 212 4.38 -11.07 -5.93
N MET A 213 3.41 -10.96 -5.00
CA MET A 213 3.03 -12.07 -4.14
C MET A 213 2.46 -13.23 -4.96
N PRO A 214 2.84 -14.49 -4.68
CA PRO A 214 2.28 -15.65 -5.35
C PRO A 214 0.76 -15.76 -5.22
N ASP A 215 0.08 -16.20 -6.28
CA ASP A 215 -1.39 -16.24 -6.33
C ASP A 215 -2.01 -17.20 -5.31
N ASP A 216 -1.34 -18.31 -5.02
CA ASP A 216 -1.78 -19.27 -4.00
C ASP A 216 -1.73 -18.64 -2.59
N LEU A 217 -0.72 -17.82 -2.30
CA LEU A 217 -0.63 -17.11 -1.04
C LEU A 217 -1.68 -16.00 -0.94
N LYS A 218 -1.90 -15.24 -2.01
CA LYS A 218 -3.01 -14.26 -2.08
C LYS A 218 -4.36 -14.93 -1.82
N THR A 219 -4.58 -16.11 -2.40
CA THR A 219 -5.82 -16.88 -2.21
C THR A 219 -6.01 -17.28 -0.74
N GLN A 220 -4.95 -17.69 -0.05
CA GLN A 220 -5.01 -18.04 1.37
C GLN A 220 -5.35 -16.80 2.24
N PHE A 221 -4.70 -15.66 2.00
CA PHE A 221 -5.03 -14.43 2.71
C PHE A 221 -6.45 -13.97 2.42
N LYS A 222 -6.88 -14.01 1.16
CA LYS A 222 -8.25 -13.64 0.78
C LYS A 222 -9.30 -14.48 1.50
N ALA A 223 -9.10 -15.78 1.62
CA ALA A 223 -10.04 -16.66 2.32
C ALA A 223 -10.20 -16.26 3.81
N LEU A 224 -9.11 -15.89 4.49
CA LEU A 224 -9.17 -15.42 5.87
C LEU A 224 -9.81 -14.03 5.99
N LEU A 225 -9.55 -13.13 5.03
CA LEU A 225 -10.17 -11.81 4.99
C LEU A 225 -11.69 -11.91 4.78
N ASP A 226 -12.13 -12.69 3.80
CA ASP A 226 -13.57 -12.92 3.51
C ASP A 226 -14.29 -13.51 4.73
N GLN A 227 -13.64 -14.44 5.44
CA GLN A 227 -14.18 -14.99 6.68
C GLN A 227 -14.24 -13.92 7.79
N GLY A 228 -13.17 -13.15 7.99
CA GLY A 228 -13.10 -12.12 9.03
C GLY A 228 -14.13 -11.01 8.83
N VAL A 229 -14.36 -10.58 7.59
CA VAL A 229 -15.37 -9.55 7.25
C VAL A 229 -16.80 -10.05 7.44
N SER A 230 -17.05 -11.33 7.19
CA SER A 230 -18.41 -11.90 7.30
C SER A 230 -18.88 -12.09 8.74
N LEU A 231 -17.98 -12.04 9.73
CA LEU A 231 -18.28 -12.24 11.14
C LEU A 231 -18.59 -10.90 11.84
N VAL A 232 -19.66 -10.87 12.63
CA VAL A 232 -20.06 -9.71 13.44
C VAL A 232 -19.49 -9.80 14.86
N ASP A 233 -19.33 -11.02 15.40
CA ASP A 233 -18.79 -11.25 16.74
C ASP A 233 -17.28 -10.91 16.78
N PRO A 234 -16.83 -9.95 17.59
CA PRO A 234 -15.41 -9.58 17.66
C PRO A 234 -14.49 -10.72 18.11
N ALA A 235 -14.97 -11.63 18.98
CA ALA A 235 -14.17 -12.76 19.45
C ALA A 235 -13.95 -13.78 18.33
N ALA A 236 -14.99 -14.08 17.54
CA ALA A 236 -14.88 -14.95 16.39
C ALA A 236 -13.97 -14.34 15.30
N ARG A 237 -14.07 -13.03 15.06
CA ARG A 237 -13.14 -12.29 14.17
C ARG A 237 -11.70 -12.37 14.65
N HIS A 238 -11.48 -12.21 15.95
CA HIS A 238 -10.15 -12.30 16.56
C HIS A 238 -9.48 -13.64 16.23
N GLU A 239 -10.18 -14.76 16.35
CA GLU A 239 -9.63 -16.08 16.07
C GLU A 239 -9.28 -16.27 14.58
N VAL A 240 -10.04 -15.67 13.66
CA VAL A 240 -9.70 -15.67 12.23
C VAL A 240 -8.43 -14.86 11.97
N TYR A 241 -8.35 -13.66 12.53
CA TYR A 241 -7.18 -12.81 12.32
C TYR A 241 -5.92 -13.32 13.04
N LYS A 242 -6.04 -14.13 14.09
CA LYS A 242 -4.89 -14.87 14.64
C LYS A 242 -4.31 -15.87 13.65
N GLN A 243 -5.16 -16.59 12.91
CA GLN A 243 -4.70 -17.47 11.84
C GLN A 243 -4.03 -16.68 10.71
N PHE A 244 -4.56 -15.50 10.40
CA PHE A 244 -3.94 -14.58 9.45
C PHE A 244 -2.54 -14.13 9.93
N ASN A 245 -2.40 -13.73 11.18
CA ASN A 245 -1.11 -13.33 11.76
C ASN A 245 -0.08 -14.45 11.71
N GLN A 246 -0.50 -15.70 11.98
CA GLN A 246 0.40 -16.85 11.88
C GLN A 246 0.87 -17.06 10.42
N LEU A 247 -0.06 -17.03 9.45
CA LEU A 247 0.28 -17.15 8.05
C LEU A 247 1.21 -16.01 7.59
N TYR A 248 0.95 -14.77 8.05
CA TYR A 248 1.77 -13.61 7.74
C TYR A 248 3.19 -13.75 8.30
N TYR A 249 3.32 -14.21 9.54
CA TYR A 249 4.61 -14.49 10.17
C TYR A 249 5.36 -15.60 9.43
N ASP A 250 4.69 -16.71 9.10
CA ASP A 250 5.33 -17.87 8.46
C ASP A 250 5.82 -17.57 7.04
N THR A 251 5.09 -16.72 6.31
CA THR A 251 5.35 -16.43 4.88
C THR A 251 6.05 -15.10 4.61
N VAL A 252 6.09 -14.20 5.59
CA VAL A 252 6.77 -12.88 5.53
C VAL A 252 6.51 -12.11 4.23
N PRO A 253 5.26 -11.83 3.86
CA PRO A 253 4.99 -11.03 2.66
C PRO A 253 5.40 -9.56 2.84
N GLY A 254 5.62 -9.14 4.07
CA GLY A 254 6.12 -7.85 4.49
C GLY A 254 6.57 -7.90 5.95
N ILE A 255 7.29 -6.89 6.38
CA ILE A 255 7.83 -6.78 7.74
C ILE A 255 7.08 -5.66 8.45
N PRO A 256 6.19 -5.96 9.43
CA PRO A 256 5.59 -4.93 10.28
C PRO A 256 6.69 -4.23 11.08
N LEU A 257 6.73 -2.90 11.00
CA LEU A 257 7.82 -2.14 11.63
C LEU A 257 7.38 -1.57 12.98
N VAL A 258 6.76 -0.40 12.99
CA VAL A 258 6.42 0.30 14.24
C VAL A 258 5.05 0.94 14.17
N LEU A 259 4.42 1.07 15.33
CA LEU A 259 3.27 1.93 15.58
C LEU A 259 3.80 3.14 16.35
N ALA A 260 3.91 4.27 15.66
CA ALA A 260 4.44 5.50 16.23
C ALA A 260 3.33 6.40 16.78
N THR A 261 3.62 7.13 17.84
CA THR A 261 2.77 8.20 18.32
C THR A 261 2.86 9.39 17.36
N SER A 262 1.72 9.95 16.98
CA SER A 262 1.68 11.15 16.16
C SER A 262 1.69 12.41 17.04
N HIS A 263 2.57 13.36 16.71
CA HIS A 263 2.68 14.65 17.39
C HIS A 263 2.31 15.79 16.43
N GLY A 264 1.40 16.64 16.87
CA GLY A 264 1.10 17.90 16.21
C GLY A 264 1.76 19.07 16.93
N TYR A 265 2.52 19.89 16.21
CA TYR A 265 3.12 21.11 16.75
C TYR A 265 2.39 22.32 16.20
N GLU A 266 1.82 23.13 17.08
CA GLU A 266 1.09 24.31 16.67
C GLU A 266 1.42 25.51 17.57
N GLN A 267 1.17 26.68 17.07
CA GLN A 267 1.33 27.90 17.87
C GLN A 267 0.25 27.97 18.94
N SER A 268 0.59 28.48 20.14
CA SER A 268 -0.33 28.55 21.28
C SER A 268 -1.61 29.37 21.06
N TRP A 269 -1.68 30.11 19.97
CA TRP A 269 -2.85 30.88 19.55
C TRP A 269 -3.68 30.20 18.46
N VAL A 270 -3.34 28.97 18.06
CA VAL A 270 -4.14 28.12 17.16
C VAL A 270 -5.02 27.22 17.99
N GLU A 271 -6.29 27.18 17.70
CA GLU A 271 -7.28 26.31 18.34
C GLU A 271 -8.23 25.68 17.33
N GLY A 272 -9.00 24.69 17.75
CA GLY A 272 -10.02 24.01 16.95
C GLY A 272 -9.50 22.86 16.08
N ARG A 273 -8.23 22.45 16.24
CA ARG A 273 -7.70 21.26 15.59
C ARG A 273 -8.38 20.00 16.12
N ILE A 274 -8.88 19.18 15.21
CA ILE A 274 -9.45 17.86 15.50
C ILE A 274 -8.38 16.81 15.24
N MET A 275 -8.10 15.96 16.23
CA MET A 275 -7.18 14.83 16.12
C MET A 275 -7.98 13.55 15.84
N ASN A 276 -8.31 13.32 14.59
CA ASN A 276 -9.00 12.11 14.16
C ASN A 276 -8.03 11.24 13.35
N PRO A 277 -7.82 9.95 13.72
CA PRO A 277 -6.84 9.09 13.06
C PRO A 277 -7.18 8.78 11.59
N ILE A 278 -8.43 8.99 11.18
CA ILE A 278 -8.89 8.75 9.80
C ILE A 278 -8.64 9.97 8.90
N PHE A 279 -8.43 11.14 9.46
CA PHE A 279 -8.16 12.33 8.64
C PHE A 279 -6.79 12.25 7.99
N SER A 280 -6.73 12.57 6.72
CA SER A 280 -5.46 12.59 5.98
C SER A 280 -4.49 13.67 6.48
N GLY A 281 -4.96 14.66 7.23
CA GLY A 281 -4.20 15.76 7.79
C GLY A 281 -5.10 16.73 8.55
N ILE A 282 -4.76 18.02 8.54
CA ILE A 282 -5.52 19.03 9.26
C ILE A 282 -6.85 19.32 8.55
N TYR A 283 -7.94 19.30 9.32
CA TYR A 283 -9.24 19.78 8.85
C TYR A 283 -9.41 21.25 9.22
N TYR A 284 -9.09 22.15 8.27
CA TYR A 284 -8.99 23.58 8.53
C TYR A 284 -10.32 24.27 8.84
N ARG A 285 -11.44 23.69 8.52
CA ARG A 285 -12.78 24.26 8.75
C ARG A 285 -13.04 24.59 10.21
N THR A 286 -12.44 23.87 11.15
CA THR A 286 -12.62 24.07 12.60
C THR A 286 -11.48 24.88 13.21
N VAL A 287 -10.38 25.09 12.50
CA VAL A 287 -9.17 25.77 13.02
C VAL A 287 -9.36 27.27 12.99
N TYR A 288 -9.01 27.94 14.08
CA TYR A 288 -9.07 29.39 14.20
C TYR A 288 -7.92 29.94 15.05
N LYS A 289 -7.70 31.25 14.95
CA LYS A 289 -6.69 31.97 15.71
C LYS A 289 -7.30 32.78 16.83
N THR A 290 -6.77 32.62 18.04
CA THR A 290 -7.22 33.35 19.24
C THR A 290 -6.51 34.67 19.44
N ASP A 291 -5.32 34.86 18.85
CA ASP A 291 -4.59 36.12 18.90
C ASP A 291 -5.11 37.09 17.82
N ALA A 292 -5.78 38.16 18.26
CA ALA A 292 -6.36 39.18 17.36
C ALA A 292 -5.29 39.96 16.55
N ALA A 293 -4.00 39.86 16.89
CA ALA A 293 -2.91 40.46 16.13
C ALA A 293 -2.48 39.61 14.92
N LYS A 294 -2.99 38.38 14.82
CA LYS A 294 -2.71 37.47 13.70
C LYS A 294 -3.73 37.64 12.59
N ASP A 295 -3.28 37.56 11.35
CA ASP A 295 -4.17 37.58 10.19
C ASP A 295 -5.15 36.39 10.25
N PRO A 296 -6.47 36.62 10.36
CA PRO A 296 -7.45 35.53 10.43
C PRO A 296 -7.73 34.87 9.07
N THR A 297 -7.24 35.43 7.97
CA THR A 297 -7.52 35.00 6.61
C THR A 297 -6.47 34.06 6.03
N SER A 298 -5.38 33.85 6.74
CA SER A 298 -4.26 33.02 6.29
C SER A 298 -3.88 31.98 7.34
N PHE A 299 -3.47 30.80 6.91
CA PHE A 299 -2.89 29.76 7.73
C PHE A 299 -1.65 29.20 7.01
N THR A 300 -0.62 28.86 7.75
CA THR A 300 0.57 28.21 7.21
C THR A 300 0.80 26.91 7.95
N ASP A 301 0.76 25.83 7.22
CA ASP A 301 1.17 24.51 7.67
C ASP A 301 2.45 24.07 6.99
N ALA A 302 3.29 23.29 7.67
CA ALA A 302 4.52 22.75 7.15
C ALA A 302 4.42 21.21 7.11
N THR A 303 4.54 20.66 5.92
CA THR A 303 4.49 19.23 5.68
C THR A 303 5.69 18.79 4.84
N ILE A 304 6.07 17.51 4.96
CA ILE A 304 7.06 16.86 4.08
C ILE A 304 6.41 16.23 2.85
N GLY A 305 5.07 16.27 2.76
CA GLY A 305 4.32 15.58 1.71
C GLY A 305 4.24 16.41 0.43
N ASP A 306 4.41 15.72 -0.71
CA ASP A 306 4.11 16.26 -2.04
C ASP A 306 2.76 15.72 -2.52
N LEU A 307 2.07 16.51 -3.35
CA LEU A 307 0.79 16.13 -3.94
C LEU A 307 1.02 15.20 -5.16
N ASP A 308 0.24 14.13 -5.25
CA ASP A 308 0.15 13.29 -6.45
C ASP A 308 -0.91 13.84 -7.42
N THR A 309 -2.16 13.95 -6.95
CA THR A 309 -3.27 14.50 -7.73
C THR A 309 -4.35 15.06 -6.81
N LEU A 310 -5.05 16.10 -7.26
CA LEU A 310 -6.22 16.65 -6.55
C LEU A 310 -7.56 16.16 -7.12
N ASP A 311 -7.54 15.21 -8.05
CA ASP A 311 -8.76 14.55 -8.51
C ASP A 311 -9.18 13.49 -7.48
N PRO A 312 -10.33 13.64 -6.79
CA PRO A 312 -10.76 12.72 -5.75
C PRO A 312 -11.07 11.31 -6.26
N ALA A 313 -11.27 11.13 -7.56
CA ALA A 313 -11.46 9.80 -8.15
C ALA A 313 -10.13 9.05 -8.39
N LEU A 314 -9.00 9.74 -8.39
CA LEU A 314 -7.69 9.19 -8.69
C LEU A 314 -6.71 9.28 -7.51
N SER A 315 -6.97 10.16 -6.54
CA SER A 315 -6.11 10.37 -5.38
C SER A 315 -6.23 9.23 -4.37
N TYR A 316 -5.09 8.73 -3.91
CA TYR A 316 -5.03 7.80 -2.78
C TYR A 316 -3.68 7.92 -2.05
N ASP A 317 -3.43 9.08 -1.50
CA ASP A 317 -2.31 9.40 -0.63
C ASP A 317 -2.70 10.49 0.37
N THR A 318 -2.04 10.55 1.51
CA THR A 318 -2.41 11.46 2.60
C THR A 318 -2.17 12.92 2.26
N SER A 319 -1.13 13.25 1.50
CA SER A 319 -0.79 14.64 1.16
C SER A 319 -1.83 15.25 0.23
N SER A 320 -2.24 14.52 -0.81
CA SER A 320 -3.35 14.94 -1.68
C SER A 320 -4.69 14.91 -0.94
N GLY A 321 -4.91 13.87 -0.09
CA GLY A 321 -6.10 13.71 0.72
C GLY A 321 -6.35 14.86 1.69
N GLU A 322 -5.29 15.42 2.31
CA GLU A 322 -5.42 16.60 3.18
C GLU A 322 -5.98 17.81 2.44
N VAL A 323 -5.54 18.07 1.23
CA VAL A 323 -6.08 19.16 0.41
C VAL A 323 -7.50 18.84 -0.02
N ILE A 324 -7.76 17.63 -0.51
CA ILE A 324 -9.07 17.19 -0.99
C ILE A 324 -10.14 17.29 0.11
N GLN A 325 -9.87 16.83 1.34
CA GLN A 325 -10.84 16.89 2.44
C GLN A 325 -11.20 18.33 2.85
N ASN A 326 -10.38 19.32 2.48
CA ASN A 326 -10.62 20.73 2.79
C ASN A 326 -11.30 21.50 1.65
N ILE A 327 -11.28 21.00 0.40
CA ILE A 327 -11.88 21.66 -0.76
C ILE A 327 -13.12 20.95 -1.30
N TYR A 328 -13.34 19.69 -0.90
CA TYR A 328 -14.53 18.90 -1.22
C TYR A 328 -15.33 18.58 0.04
N GLU A 329 -16.55 18.14 -0.12
CA GLU A 329 -17.41 17.64 0.95
C GLU A 329 -17.96 16.26 0.57
N THR A 330 -18.15 15.41 1.60
CA THR A 330 -18.74 14.08 1.50
C THR A 330 -20.24 14.10 1.88
N LEU A 331 -20.95 13.00 1.74
CA LEU A 331 -22.35 12.90 2.17
C LEU A 331 -22.50 13.09 3.67
N VAL A 332 -21.64 12.42 4.42
CA VAL A 332 -21.53 12.48 5.88
C VAL A 332 -20.08 12.69 6.26
N PHE A 333 -19.82 13.18 7.46
CA PHE A 333 -18.46 13.34 7.96
C PHE A 333 -18.34 12.81 9.38
N TYR A 334 -17.13 12.67 9.90
CA TYR A 334 -16.92 12.20 11.28
C TYR A 334 -17.33 13.26 12.31
N ASP A 335 -17.86 12.81 13.47
CA ASP A 335 -18.19 13.67 14.61
C ASP A 335 -16.93 13.95 15.44
N GLY A 336 -16.17 14.96 15.02
CA GLY A 336 -14.94 15.35 15.68
C GLY A 336 -13.90 14.21 15.71
N GLU A 337 -13.45 13.82 16.88
CA GLU A 337 -12.45 12.77 17.09
C GLU A 337 -13.02 11.34 17.05
N ALA A 338 -14.34 11.18 16.98
CA ALA A 338 -14.98 9.88 16.96
C ALA A 338 -14.75 9.18 15.61
N THR A 339 -14.41 7.89 15.68
CA THR A 339 -14.17 7.04 14.49
C THR A 339 -15.41 6.22 14.09
N ASP A 340 -16.46 6.22 14.89
CA ASP A 340 -17.67 5.43 14.76
C ASP A 340 -18.97 6.26 14.68
N LYS A 341 -18.85 7.60 14.70
CA LYS A 341 -19.98 8.52 14.65
C LYS A 341 -19.87 9.48 13.48
N PHE A 342 -21.02 9.74 12.87
CA PHE A 342 -21.11 10.57 11.69
C PHE A 342 -22.09 11.73 11.87
N VAL A 343 -21.75 12.85 11.30
CA VAL A 343 -22.60 14.06 11.22
C VAL A 343 -23.01 14.34 9.78
N PRO A 344 -24.17 14.98 9.56
CA PRO A 344 -24.61 15.43 8.24
C PRO A 344 -23.61 16.41 7.59
N GLN A 345 -23.31 16.21 6.28
CA GLN A 345 -22.56 17.17 5.48
C GLN A 345 -23.34 17.51 4.20
N LEU A 346 -23.08 16.92 3.02
CA LEU A 346 -23.92 17.12 1.83
C LEU A 346 -25.27 16.43 1.94
N ALA A 347 -25.36 15.33 2.69
CA ALA A 347 -26.64 14.77 3.10
C ALA A 347 -27.08 15.42 4.41
N GLU A 348 -28.32 15.94 4.47
CA GLU A 348 -28.90 16.47 5.71
C GLU A 348 -29.45 15.38 6.64
N SER A 349 -29.73 14.20 6.08
CA SER A 349 -30.16 13.00 6.80
C SER A 349 -30.05 11.76 5.92
N TRP A 350 -30.08 10.60 6.58
CA TRP A 350 -30.11 9.31 5.88
C TRP A 350 -30.91 8.27 6.66
N THR A 351 -31.33 7.23 5.97
CA THR A 351 -31.99 6.05 6.54
C THR A 351 -31.44 4.78 5.94
N THR A 352 -31.51 3.69 6.70
CA THR A 352 -31.07 2.36 6.27
C THR A 352 -32.25 1.39 6.36
N SER A 353 -32.40 0.49 5.40
CA SER A 353 -33.37 -0.62 5.48
C SER A 353 -33.05 -1.56 6.62
N ASP A 354 -34.06 -2.34 7.09
CA ASP A 354 -33.91 -3.26 8.22
C ASP A 354 -32.84 -4.35 7.98
N ASP A 355 -32.57 -4.71 6.72
CA ASP A 355 -31.52 -5.65 6.32
C ASP A 355 -30.14 -5.00 6.12
N GLY A 356 -30.03 -3.66 6.30
CA GLY A 356 -28.79 -2.91 6.16
C GLY A 356 -28.28 -2.72 4.73
N ILE A 357 -29.03 -3.16 3.71
CA ILE A 357 -28.56 -3.18 2.31
C ILE A 357 -28.87 -1.88 1.60
N VAL A 358 -30.03 -1.27 1.86
CA VAL A 358 -30.45 -0.05 1.17
C VAL A 358 -30.23 1.18 2.06
N TRP A 359 -29.43 2.11 1.56
CA TRP A 359 -29.16 3.40 2.21
C TRP A 359 -29.75 4.54 1.39
N THR A 360 -30.58 5.37 2.02
CA THR A 360 -31.23 6.51 1.38
C THR A 360 -30.73 7.81 2.00
N PHE A 361 -30.14 8.69 1.18
CA PHE A 361 -29.60 9.98 1.59
C PHE A 361 -30.48 11.13 1.08
N ASN A 362 -30.84 12.04 1.96
CA ASN A 362 -31.51 13.28 1.60
C ASN A 362 -30.47 14.37 1.35
N ILE A 363 -30.30 14.78 0.11
CA ILE A 363 -29.26 15.73 -0.27
C ILE A 363 -29.70 17.15 0.11
N ARG A 364 -28.82 17.88 0.80
CA ARG A 364 -29.02 19.27 1.23
C ARG A 364 -29.26 20.18 0.05
N GLN A 365 -30.28 21.02 0.14
CA GLN A 365 -30.63 21.97 -0.89
C GLN A 365 -29.82 23.28 -0.77
N GLY A 366 -29.55 23.94 -1.91
CA GLY A 366 -28.90 25.24 -1.95
C GLY A 366 -27.37 25.22 -1.78
N VAL A 367 -26.77 24.04 -1.78
CA VAL A 367 -25.29 23.90 -1.84
C VAL A 367 -24.81 24.33 -3.23
N LYS A 368 -23.76 25.14 -3.27
CA LYS A 368 -23.17 25.66 -4.50
C LYS A 368 -21.83 25.07 -4.77
N PHE A 369 -21.53 24.79 -6.04
CA PHE A 369 -20.16 24.55 -6.48
C PHE A 369 -19.33 25.85 -6.42
N HIS A 370 -18.01 25.74 -6.33
CA HIS A 370 -17.10 26.89 -6.28
C HIS A 370 -17.28 27.85 -7.48
N GLU A 371 -17.50 27.30 -8.67
CA GLU A 371 -17.72 28.07 -9.90
C GLU A 371 -19.17 28.48 -10.13
N GLY A 372 -20.04 28.24 -9.17
CA GLY A 372 -21.49 28.46 -9.28
C GLY A 372 -22.24 27.22 -9.73
N GLY A 373 -23.58 27.32 -9.72
CA GLY A 373 -24.46 26.18 -9.94
C GLY A 373 -24.87 25.49 -8.64
N ASP A 374 -26.01 24.82 -8.65
CA ASP A 374 -26.51 24.09 -7.49
C ASP A 374 -26.10 22.64 -7.55
N LEU A 375 -25.64 22.10 -6.40
CA LEU A 375 -25.46 20.66 -6.21
C LEU A 375 -26.83 19.97 -6.21
N THR A 376 -26.92 18.87 -6.93
CA THR A 376 -28.12 18.04 -7.03
C THR A 376 -27.84 16.59 -6.67
N PRO A 377 -28.85 15.75 -6.36
CA PRO A 377 -28.66 14.31 -6.20
C PRO A 377 -28.04 13.63 -7.43
N THR A 378 -28.25 14.18 -8.63
CA THR A 378 -27.61 13.66 -9.86
C THR A 378 -26.10 13.84 -9.85
N ASP A 379 -25.59 14.95 -9.31
CA ASP A 379 -24.16 15.21 -9.21
C ASP A 379 -23.51 14.24 -8.23
N VAL A 380 -24.19 13.90 -7.14
CA VAL A 380 -23.76 12.88 -6.18
C VAL A 380 -23.68 11.51 -6.87
N ALA A 381 -24.75 11.10 -7.57
CA ALA A 381 -24.76 9.83 -8.31
C ALA A 381 -23.68 9.78 -9.39
N TYR A 382 -23.45 10.90 -10.09
CA TYR A 382 -22.39 11.01 -11.08
C TYR A 382 -20.99 10.84 -10.45
N SER A 383 -20.76 11.39 -9.26
CA SER A 383 -19.46 11.25 -8.56
C SER A 383 -19.15 9.80 -8.21
N TYR A 384 -20.13 9.05 -7.70
CA TYR A 384 -19.99 7.61 -7.46
C TYR A 384 -19.72 6.84 -8.76
N TRP A 385 -20.52 7.12 -9.78
CA TRP A 385 -20.38 6.47 -11.08
C TRP A 385 -19.03 6.79 -11.74
N ARG A 386 -18.60 8.05 -11.69
CA ARG A 386 -17.29 8.46 -12.17
C ARG A 386 -16.15 7.74 -11.43
N GLY A 387 -16.26 7.62 -10.10
CA GLY A 387 -15.29 6.88 -9.29
C GLY A 387 -15.16 5.42 -9.78
N LEU A 388 -16.26 4.74 -9.99
CA LEU A 388 -16.27 3.35 -10.48
C LEU A 388 -15.70 3.22 -11.90
N LEU A 389 -16.01 4.18 -12.80
CA LEU A 389 -15.51 4.19 -14.17
C LEU A 389 -14.01 4.55 -14.30
N GLN A 390 -13.39 5.13 -13.28
CA GLN A 390 -11.94 5.35 -13.24
C GLN A 390 -11.16 4.07 -12.94
N GLY A 391 -11.82 2.92 -12.94
CA GLY A 391 -11.30 1.61 -12.64
C GLY A 391 -9.96 1.29 -13.29
N GLY A 392 -9.53 0.10 -13.15
CA GLY A 392 -8.23 -0.40 -13.58
C GLY A 392 -7.35 -0.73 -12.37
N TYR A 393 -6.31 -1.46 -12.63
CA TYR A 393 -5.39 -2.03 -11.64
C TYR A 393 -4.84 -1.04 -10.60
N SER A 394 -4.70 0.23 -10.96
CA SER A 394 -4.20 1.29 -10.08
C SER A 394 -5.29 2.17 -9.47
N SER A 395 -6.56 1.83 -9.69
CA SER A 395 -7.66 2.66 -9.20
C SER A 395 -7.72 2.68 -7.67
N PRO A 396 -7.84 3.84 -7.04
CA PRO A 396 -8.08 3.96 -5.61
C PRO A 396 -9.52 3.63 -5.21
N GLN A 397 -10.40 3.35 -6.17
CA GLN A 397 -11.84 3.21 -5.95
C GLN A 397 -12.28 1.81 -5.48
N TRP A 398 -11.33 0.97 -5.07
CA TRP A 398 -11.64 -0.35 -4.49
C TRP A 398 -12.50 -0.24 -3.22
N LEU A 399 -12.32 0.81 -2.40
CA LEU A 399 -13.18 1.09 -1.24
C LEU A 399 -14.64 1.33 -1.61
N LEU A 400 -14.90 1.80 -2.84
CA LEU A 400 -16.24 1.97 -3.39
C LEU A 400 -16.72 0.68 -4.07
N ALA A 401 -15.84 -0.01 -4.79
CA ALA A 401 -16.19 -1.20 -5.57
C ALA A 401 -16.40 -2.43 -4.68
N GLU A 402 -15.60 -2.63 -3.65
CA GLU A 402 -15.66 -3.80 -2.78
C GLU A 402 -17.02 -3.96 -2.09
N PRO A 403 -17.60 -2.97 -1.40
CA PRO A 403 -18.88 -3.11 -0.72
C PRO A 403 -20.08 -3.25 -1.68
N PHE A 404 -20.00 -2.70 -2.89
CA PHE A 404 -21.12 -2.75 -3.85
C PHE A 404 -21.06 -4.00 -4.75
N PHE A 405 -19.88 -4.47 -5.12
CA PHE A 405 -19.72 -5.50 -6.15
C PHE A 405 -18.91 -6.72 -5.66
N GLY A 406 -18.34 -6.68 -4.46
CA GLY A 406 -17.47 -7.75 -3.94
C GLY A 406 -16.15 -7.89 -4.71
N VAL A 407 -15.72 -6.85 -5.45
CA VAL A 407 -14.48 -6.88 -6.24
C VAL A 407 -13.40 -6.08 -5.51
N GLY A 408 -12.24 -6.71 -5.34
CA GLY A 408 -11.07 -6.07 -4.73
C GLY A 408 -10.23 -5.26 -5.72
N VAL A 409 -9.06 -4.81 -5.27
CA VAL A 409 -8.15 -3.97 -6.07
C VAL A 409 -7.72 -4.64 -7.38
N ASP A 410 -7.44 -5.94 -7.35
CA ASP A 410 -6.98 -6.69 -8.51
C ASP A 410 -8.10 -6.94 -9.54
N ASP A 411 -9.35 -6.92 -9.10
CA ASP A 411 -10.53 -7.27 -9.91
C ASP A 411 -11.32 -6.05 -10.38
N ILE A 412 -10.97 -4.85 -9.92
CA ILE A 412 -11.75 -3.63 -10.22
C ILE A 412 -11.78 -3.31 -11.72
N THR A 413 -10.81 -3.76 -12.49
CA THR A 413 -10.79 -3.67 -13.95
C THR A 413 -11.99 -4.36 -14.60
N LEU A 414 -12.53 -5.40 -13.97
CA LEU A 414 -13.70 -6.13 -14.47
C LEU A 414 -14.99 -5.29 -14.51
N LEU A 415 -14.99 -4.13 -13.84
CA LEU A 415 -16.13 -3.20 -13.84
C LEU A 415 -16.14 -2.27 -15.07
N VAL A 416 -15.05 -2.19 -15.83
CA VAL A 416 -14.83 -1.18 -16.87
C VAL A 416 -14.76 -1.80 -18.26
N ASP A 417 -14.54 -3.11 -18.37
CA ASP A 417 -14.54 -3.90 -19.61
C ASP A 417 -15.94 -4.46 -19.90
#